data_c2722c93f655a7bf1b2411b8b80140ad
#
_entry.id   c2722c93f655a7bf1b2411b8b80140ad
#
_cell.length_a   1.000
_cell.length_b   1.000
_cell.length_c   1.000
_cell.angle_alpha   90.00
_cell.angle_beta   90.00
_cell.angle_gamma   90.00
#
_symmetry.space_group_name_H-M   'P 1'
#
loop_
_entity.id
_entity.type
_entity.pdbx_description
1 polymer ?
#
loop_
_entity_poly.entity_id
_entity_poly.type
_entity_poly.pdbx_seq_one_letter_code
_entity_poly.pdbx_strand_id
1 'polypeptide(L)'
;QWLVRNSQKLDKPWLLAVNFVNPHDIMFFSSGEKQERSRANPRFMAPLRPPPNDPIYKKDWSHLPLPASFAKETLRDKPWCHRSYAQVIDSIYGHMDKDDEAAWLANQSYYFNCIRDVSRQVDHVLQALEDSGQLDNTIIVYTADHGEMAGAHGLRQKGPVTYKENSRVPLIVSHPDVSGGRTVNKLGSALDLVPTLVGLATEGTTTTDTPGVDLSPALTGQ
;
A
#
# COMPACT_ATOMS: atom_id res chain seq x y z
N GLN A 1 18.58 11.66 6.33
CA GLN A 1 20.01 12.04 6.40
C GLN A 1 20.63 12.27 5.01
N TRP A 2 20.35 11.39 4.00
CA TRP A 2 20.94 11.53 2.66
C TRP A 2 20.49 12.84 1.99
N LEU A 3 19.21 13.15 2.01
CA LEU A 3 18.64 14.38 1.45
C LEU A 3 19.34 15.62 2.02
N VAL A 4 19.35 15.75 3.32
CA VAL A 4 19.95 16.92 4.01
C VAL A 4 21.44 17.06 3.73
N ARG A 5 22.18 15.95 3.58
CA ARG A 5 23.64 15.98 3.45
C ARG A 5 24.14 16.10 2.00
N ASN A 6 23.36 15.60 1.04
CA ASN A 6 23.87 15.36 -0.30
C ASN A 6 23.06 16.01 -1.42
N SER A 7 21.75 16.21 -1.27
CA SER A 7 20.90 16.67 -2.38
C SER A 7 21.37 18.01 -2.99
N GLN A 8 21.80 18.94 -2.14
CA GLN A 8 22.30 20.26 -2.57
C GLN A 8 23.70 20.23 -3.23
N LYS A 9 24.42 19.09 -3.14
CA LYS A 9 25.78 18.96 -3.69
C LYS A 9 25.82 18.34 -5.07
N LEU A 10 24.65 17.97 -5.59
CA LEU A 10 24.57 17.32 -6.89
C LEU A 10 24.45 18.36 -8.00
N ASP A 11 25.28 18.22 -9.01
CA ASP A 11 25.28 19.08 -10.19
C ASP A 11 24.18 18.73 -11.21
N LYS A 12 23.49 17.62 -10.98
CA LYS A 12 22.45 17.09 -11.87
C LYS A 12 21.18 16.79 -11.10
N PRO A 13 20.01 16.82 -11.77
CA PRO A 13 18.78 16.33 -11.19
C PRO A 13 18.95 14.90 -10.67
N TRP A 14 18.28 14.60 -9.58
CA TRP A 14 18.31 13.29 -8.93
C TRP A 14 16.92 12.66 -8.86
N LEU A 15 16.88 11.36 -8.79
CA LEU A 15 15.69 10.58 -8.47
C LEU A 15 15.97 9.75 -7.23
N LEU A 16 15.08 9.80 -6.26
CA LEU A 16 15.15 9.01 -5.03
C LEU A 16 13.88 8.20 -4.85
N ALA A 17 13.99 6.89 -4.89
CA ALA A 17 12.91 5.98 -4.50
C ALA A 17 13.05 5.63 -3.00
N VAL A 18 12.01 5.95 -2.22
CA VAL A 18 11.94 5.60 -0.80
C VAL A 18 10.87 4.52 -0.64
N ASN A 19 11.27 3.31 -0.29
CA ASN A 19 10.37 2.18 -0.17
C ASN A 19 10.12 1.87 1.31
N PHE A 20 8.86 1.87 1.72
CA PHE A 20 8.44 1.45 3.04
C PHE A 20 7.88 0.04 2.98
N VAL A 21 8.23 -0.78 3.97
CA VAL A 21 7.75 -2.17 4.05
C VAL A 21 6.29 -2.22 4.47
N ASN A 22 5.92 -1.45 5.50
CA ASN A 22 4.53 -1.41 5.96
C ASN A 22 3.61 -0.74 4.91
N PRO A 23 2.36 -1.17 4.83
CA PRO A 23 1.61 -2.09 5.71
C PRO A 23 1.77 -3.60 5.42
N HIS A 24 2.76 -4.04 4.67
CA HIS A 24 3.05 -5.44 4.34
C HIS A 24 3.03 -6.37 5.57
N ASP A 25 3.49 -5.90 6.73
CA ASP A 25 3.64 -6.72 7.94
C ASP A 25 2.30 -7.11 8.59
N ILE A 26 1.17 -6.64 8.06
CA ILE A 26 -0.17 -7.16 8.39
C ILE A 26 -0.22 -8.69 8.26
N MET A 27 0.49 -9.27 7.31
CA MET A 27 0.51 -10.71 7.08
C MET A 27 1.09 -11.50 8.26
N PHE A 28 1.93 -10.89 9.08
CA PHE A 28 2.54 -11.52 10.24
C PHE A 28 1.80 -11.27 11.55
N PHE A 29 0.75 -10.46 11.53
CA PHE A 29 -0.02 -10.18 12.73
C PHE A 29 -0.87 -11.38 13.16
N SER A 30 -0.78 -11.72 14.43
CA SER A 30 -1.64 -12.76 15.04
C SER A 30 -2.90 -12.11 15.59
N SER A 31 -4.06 -12.52 15.06
CA SER A 31 -5.37 -12.12 15.57
C SER A 31 -5.82 -12.97 16.77
N GLY A 32 -4.95 -13.80 17.33
CA GLY A 32 -5.17 -14.56 18.54
C GLY A 32 -4.81 -16.04 18.44
N GLU A 33 -4.96 -16.75 19.56
CA GLU A 33 -4.57 -18.15 19.71
C GLU A 33 -5.26 -19.11 18.74
N LYS A 34 -6.52 -18.84 18.37
CA LYS A 34 -7.23 -19.69 17.41
C LYS A 34 -6.53 -19.72 16.05
N GLN A 35 -6.08 -18.56 15.57
CA GLN A 35 -5.33 -18.47 14.32
C GLN A 35 -4.01 -19.24 14.41
N GLU A 36 -3.29 -19.11 15.50
CA GLU A 36 -2.04 -19.82 15.71
C GLU A 36 -2.23 -21.34 15.78
N ARG A 37 -3.25 -21.83 16.50
CA ARG A 37 -3.54 -23.26 16.61
C ARG A 37 -4.00 -23.89 15.29
N SER A 38 -4.60 -23.11 14.40
CA SER A 38 -5.13 -23.63 13.13
C SER A 38 -4.09 -23.85 12.06
N ARG A 39 -2.82 -23.55 12.30
CA ARG A 39 -1.75 -23.79 11.35
C ARG A 39 -1.58 -25.27 11.04
N ALA A 40 -1.62 -25.62 9.76
CA ALA A 40 -1.59 -27.02 9.34
C ALA A 40 -0.17 -27.63 9.39
N ASN A 41 0.88 -26.85 9.15
CA ASN A 41 2.26 -27.35 9.07
C ASN A 41 3.29 -26.33 9.56
N PRO A 42 3.93 -26.55 10.73
CA PRO A 42 4.90 -25.62 11.30
C PRO A 42 6.13 -25.32 10.41
N ARG A 43 6.45 -26.16 9.45
CA ARG A 43 7.64 -25.98 8.60
C ARG A 43 7.47 -24.93 7.52
N PHE A 44 6.24 -24.63 7.12
CA PHE A 44 5.91 -23.68 6.06
C PHE A 44 5.17 -22.46 6.56
N MET A 45 5.10 -22.30 7.88
CA MET A 45 4.35 -21.22 8.50
C MET A 45 5.17 -19.95 8.63
N ALA A 46 4.59 -18.85 8.22
CA ALA A 46 5.12 -17.57 8.57
C ALA A 46 5.08 -17.35 10.09
N PRO A 47 6.11 -16.74 10.69
CA PRO A 47 6.07 -16.42 12.11
C PRO A 47 5.02 -15.35 12.37
N LEU A 48 3.93 -15.72 13.07
CA LEU A 48 3.00 -14.71 13.57
C LEU A 48 3.64 -13.98 14.76
N ARG A 49 3.42 -12.67 14.83
CA ARG A 49 4.03 -11.79 15.82
C ARG A 49 2.97 -10.89 16.45
N PRO A 50 3.13 -10.52 17.72
CA PRO A 50 2.37 -9.43 18.30
C PRO A 50 2.76 -8.11 17.62
N PRO A 51 1.91 -7.07 17.71
CA PRO A 51 2.27 -5.75 17.21
C PRO A 51 3.50 -5.20 17.93
N PRO A 52 4.29 -4.33 17.28
CA PRO A 52 5.38 -3.64 17.93
C PRO A 52 4.89 -2.86 19.17
N ASN A 53 5.75 -2.77 20.18
CA ASN A 53 5.43 -2.00 21.39
C ASN A 53 5.63 -0.48 21.15
N ASP A 54 4.95 0.05 20.16
CA ASP A 54 4.89 1.49 19.86
C ASP A 54 3.44 1.96 20.07
N PRO A 55 3.19 3.10 20.71
CA PRO A 55 1.85 3.65 20.93
C PRO A 55 1.03 3.79 19.63
N ILE A 56 1.66 3.96 18.49
CA ILE A 56 0.96 4.08 17.19
C ILE A 56 0.14 2.83 16.87
N TYR A 57 0.56 1.64 17.33
CA TYR A 57 -0.13 0.36 17.11
C TYR A 57 -1.21 0.07 18.14
N LYS A 58 -1.38 0.92 19.16
CA LYS A 58 -2.35 0.71 20.27
C LYS A 58 -3.72 1.32 19.99
N LYS A 59 -3.90 2.04 18.88
CA LYS A 59 -5.21 2.64 18.58
C LYS A 59 -6.19 1.55 18.15
N ASP A 60 -7.34 1.51 18.82
CA ASP A 60 -8.45 0.65 18.47
C ASP A 60 -9.32 1.28 17.39
N TRP A 61 -9.58 0.53 16.33
CA TRP A 61 -10.42 0.89 15.19
C TRP A 61 -11.65 -0.03 15.05
N SER A 62 -11.93 -0.86 16.06
CA SER A 62 -13.04 -1.83 16.01
C SER A 62 -14.43 -1.19 15.87
N HIS A 63 -14.53 0.12 16.12
CA HIS A 63 -15.75 0.90 15.84
C HIS A 63 -16.02 1.09 14.34
N LEU A 64 -15.07 0.85 13.47
CA LEU A 64 -15.25 0.86 12.02
C LEU A 64 -15.71 -0.52 11.55
N PRO A 65 -16.79 -0.61 10.76
CA PRO A 65 -17.30 -1.89 10.30
C PRO A 65 -16.30 -2.56 9.35
N LEU A 66 -16.37 -3.90 9.32
CA LEU A 66 -15.71 -4.67 8.27
C LEU A 66 -16.27 -4.30 6.87
N PRO A 67 -15.54 -4.55 5.79
CA PRO A 67 -16.01 -4.28 4.44
C PRO A 67 -17.39 -4.90 4.17
N ALA A 68 -18.26 -4.20 3.45
CA ALA A 68 -19.62 -4.66 3.18
C ALA A 68 -19.68 -6.02 2.44
N SER A 69 -18.63 -6.38 1.72
CA SER A 69 -18.47 -7.68 1.06
C SER A 69 -18.07 -8.81 2.02
N PHE A 70 -17.65 -8.51 3.24
CA PHE A 70 -17.20 -9.52 4.22
C PHE A 70 -18.28 -10.55 4.52
N ALA A 71 -19.44 -10.11 5.02
CA ALA A 71 -20.48 -11.00 5.49
C ALA A 71 -21.20 -11.79 4.38
N LYS A 72 -21.34 -11.17 3.20
CA LYS A 72 -22.16 -11.71 2.10
C LYS A 72 -21.42 -12.68 1.19
N GLU A 73 -20.10 -12.61 1.15
CA GLU A 73 -19.30 -13.38 0.21
C GLU A 73 -19.06 -14.82 0.70
N THR A 74 -19.30 -15.79 -0.15
CA THR A 74 -19.02 -17.21 0.09
C THR A 74 -17.97 -17.79 -0.85
N LEU A 75 -17.57 -17.03 -1.87
CA LEU A 75 -16.67 -17.44 -2.96
C LEU A 75 -17.16 -18.67 -3.76
N ARG A 76 -18.40 -19.11 -3.59
CA ARG A 76 -18.93 -20.32 -4.26
C ARG A 76 -19.16 -20.10 -5.75
N ASP A 77 -19.58 -18.89 -6.11
CA ASP A 77 -19.86 -18.42 -7.47
C ASP A 77 -18.63 -17.74 -8.14
N LYS A 78 -17.49 -17.77 -7.46
CA LYS A 78 -16.24 -17.18 -7.96
C LYS A 78 -15.33 -18.24 -8.60
N PRO A 79 -14.38 -17.84 -9.41
CA PRO A 79 -13.34 -18.74 -9.91
C PRO A 79 -12.71 -19.54 -8.76
N TRP A 80 -12.45 -20.81 -8.99
CA TRP A 80 -11.94 -21.73 -7.97
C TRP A 80 -10.64 -21.22 -7.30
N CYS A 81 -9.82 -20.46 -8.04
CA CYS A 81 -8.57 -19.90 -7.53
C CYS A 81 -8.77 -18.98 -6.33
N HIS A 82 -9.93 -18.31 -6.17
CA HIS A 82 -10.19 -17.47 -5.00
C HIS A 82 -10.31 -18.31 -3.72
N ARG A 83 -10.98 -19.45 -3.78
CA ARG A 83 -11.09 -20.38 -2.63
C ARG A 83 -9.76 -21.05 -2.33
N SER A 84 -9.05 -21.48 -3.38
CA SER A 84 -7.71 -22.07 -3.22
C SER A 84 -6.73 -21.07 -2.62
N TYR A 85 -6.79 -19.82 -3.04
CA TYR A 85 -6.00 -18.76 -2.43
C TYR A 85 -6.29 -18.61 -0.93
N ALA A 86 -7.57 -18.53 -0.53
CA ALA A 86 -7.96 -18.47 0.88
C ALA A 86 -7.38 -19.64 1.68
N GLN A 87 -7.50 -20.88 1.15
CA GLN A 87 -6.93 -22.07 1.78
C GLN A 87 -5.41 -22.04 1.92
N VAL A 88 -4.70 -21.55 0.91
CA VAL A 88 -3.24 -21.38 0.96
C VAL A 88 -2.86 -20.37 2.04
N ILE A 89 -3.53 -19.21 2.10
CA ILE A 89 -3.29 -18.21 3.12
C ILE A 89 -3.54 -18.77 4.51
N ASP A 90 -4.64 -19.49 4.70
CA ASP A 90 -4.96 -20.15 5.98
C ASP A 90 -3.91 -21.19 6.38
N SER A 91 -3.37 -21.94 5.41
CA SER A 91 -2.32 -22.93 5.69
C SER A 91 -0.98 -22.29 6.08
N ILE A 92 -0.69 -21.08 5.58
CA ILE A 92 0.56 -20.37 5.87
C ILE A 92 0.46 -19.56 7.15
N TYR A 93 -0.63 -18.80 7.33
CA TYR A 93 -0.79 -17.81 8.40
C TYR A 93 -1.80 -18.22 9.47
N GLY A 94 -2.35 -19.43 9.38
CA GLY A 94 -3.42 -19.91 10.27
C GLY A 94 -4.80 -19.42 9.81
N HIS A 95 -5.80 -20.28 10.06
CA HIS A 95 -7.18 -19.99 9.70
C HIS A 95 -7.78 -18.89 10.59
N MET A 96 -8.49 -17.96 9.98
CA MET A 96 -9.35 -17.01 10.66
C MET A 96 -10.79 -17.39 10.37
N ASP A 97 -11.49 -17.84 11.40
CA ASP A 97 -12.89 -18.20 11.30
C ASP A 97 -13.71 -16.98 10.87
N LYS A 98 -14.56 -17.13 9.86
CA LYS A 98 -15.38 -16.04 9.35
C LYS A 98 -16.38 -15.53 10.40
N ASP A 99 -16.80 -16.41 11.32
CA ASP A 99 -17.71 -16.07 12.41
C ASP A 99 -17.00 -15.41 13.61
N ASP A 100 -15.66 -15.37 13.61
CA ASP A 100 -14.88 -14.68 14.64
C ASP A 100 -14.66 -13.19 14.23
N GLU A 101 -15.73 -12.41 14.23
CA GLU A 101 -15.70 -11.00 13.85
C GLU A 101 -14.66 -10.20 14.65
N ALA A 102 -14.47 -10.55 15.92
CA ALA A 102 -13.47 -9.87 16.77
C ALA A 102 -12.05 -10.04 16.24
N ALA A 103 -11.68 -11.22 15.74
CA ALA A 103 -10.38 -11.47 15.13
C ALA A 103 -10.20 -10.65 13.84
N TRP A 104 -11.25 -10.54 13.01
CA TRP A 104 -11.20 -9.72 11.80
C TRP A 104 -11.10 -8.22 12.09
N LEU A 105 -11.82 -7.72 13.08
CA LEU A 105 -11.71 -6.32 13.53
C LEU A 105 -10.34 -6.03 14.13
N ALA A 106 -9.75 -6.96 14.88
CA ALA A 106 -8.38 -6.83 15.38
C ALA A 106 -7.36 -6.76 14.23
N ASN A 107 -7.52 -7.61 13.21
CA ASN A 107 -6.68 -7.59 12.00
C ASN A 107 -6.80 -6.26 11.25
N GLN A 108 -8.03 -5.78 11.02
CA GLN A 108 -8.29 -4.48 10.41
C GLN A 108 -7.70 -3.33 11.23
N SER A 109 -7.84 -3.35 12.55
CA SER A 109 -7.26 -2.34 13.44
C SER A 109 -5.74 -2.29 13.32
N TYR A 110 -5.09 -3.43 13.28
CA TYR A 110 -3.65 -3.50 13.08
C TYR A 110 -3.23 -2.97 11.71
N TYR A 111 -3.97 -3.30 10.64
CA TYR A 111 -3.72 -2.77 9.31
C TYR A 111 -3.77 -1.24 9.26
N PHE A 112 -4.79 -0.62 9.86
CA PHE A 112 -4.87 0.84 9.94
C PHE A 112 -3.72 1.45 10.75
N ASN A 113 -3.24 0.77 11.77
CA ASN A 113 -2.08 1.22 12.53
C ASN A 113 -0.78 1.09 11.72
N CYS A 114 -0.63 0.07 10.88
CA CYS A 114 0.48 -0.02 9.93
C CYS A 114 0.47 1.16 8.95
N ILE A 115 -0.70 1.55 8.44
CA ILE A 115 -0.85 2.73 7.57
C ILE A 115 -0.48 4.02 8.30
N ARG A 116 -0.89 4.17 9.56
CA ARG A 116 -0.50 5.33 10.38
C ARG A 116 1.01 5.40 10.59
N ASP A 117 1.66 4.26 10.79
CA ASP A 117 3.11 4.21 10.92
C ASP A 117 3.81 4.63 9.62
N VAL A 118 3.36 4.13 8.47
CA VAL A 118 3.86 4.60 7.17
C VAL A 118 3.65 6.10 7.00
N SER A 119 2.48 6.62 7.34
CA SER A 119 2.23 8.07 7.27
C SER A 119 3.24 8.86 8.08
N ARG A 120 3.57 8.42 9.29
CA ARG A 120 4.62 9.03 10.13
C ARG A 120 6.00 8.98 9.46
N GLN A 121 6.33 7.88 8.78
CA GLN A 121 7.61 7.76 8.06
C GLN A 121 7.64 8.67 6.81
N VAL A 122 6.53 8.80 6.12
CA VAL A 122 6.39 9.75 5.00
C VAL A 122 6.60 11.18 5.48
N ASP A 123 5.99 11.57 6.61
CA ASP A 123 6.20 12.90 7.21
C ASP A 123 7.69 13.16 7.49
N HIS A 124 8.42 12.17 8.00
CA HIS A 124 9.87 12.30 8.23
C HIS A 124 10.66 12.53 6.92
N VAL A 125 10.23 11.89 5.81
CA VAL A 125 10.88 12.09 4.51
C VAL A 125 10.58 13.48 3.96
N LEU A 126 9.32 13.93 4.06
CA LEU A 126 8.92 15.26 3.62
C LEU A 126 9.61 16.35 4.44
N GLN A 127 9.70 16.19 5.76
CA GLN A 127 10.44 17.11 6.61
C GLN A 127 11.93 17.17 6.24
N ALA A 128 12.56 16.03 5.97
CA ALA A 128 13.95 16.01 5.54
C ALA A 128 14.15 16.66 4.16
N LEU A 129 13.15 16.60 3.28
CA LEU A 129 13.16 17.29 2.00
C LEU A 129 13.04 18.82 2.20
N GLU A 130 12.15 19.25 3.09
CA GLU A 130 12.02 20.65 3.49
C GLU A 130 13.30 21.20 4.12
N ASP A 131 13.86 20.48 5.12
CA ASP A 131 15.11 20.82 5.80
C ASP A 131 16.30 20.91 4.82
N SER A 132 16.24 20.21 3.71
CA SER A 132 17.26 20.29 2.65
C SER A 132 17.07 21.48 1.71
N GLY A 133 15.96 22.24 1.84
CA GLY A 133 15.62 23.33 0.94
C GLY A 133 15.26 22.90 -0.49
N GLN A 134 14.88 21.62 -0.70
CA GLN A 134 14.57 21.07 -2.02
C GLN A 134 13.08 20.84 -2.24
N LEU A 135 12.22 21.08 -1.24
CA LEU A 135 10.79 20.77 -1.32
C LEU A 135 10.11 21.49 -2.50
N ASP A 136 10.39 22.78 -2.67
CA ASP A 136 9.80 23.61 -3.71
C ASP A 136 10.39 23.37 -5.12
N ASN A 137 11.36 22.47 -5.22
CA ASN A 137 12.01 22.09 -6.49
C ASN A 137 12.00 20.57 -6.68
N THR A 138 11.02 19.87 -6.11
CA THR A 138 10.95 18.41 -6.18
C THR A 138 9.56 17.97 -6.58
N ILE A 139 9.49 17.12 -7.62
CA ILE A 139 8.26 16.38 -7.94
C ILE A 139 8.16 15.21 -6.97
N ILE A 140 7.06 15.13 -6.22
CA ILE A 140 6.81 14.07 -5.25
C ILE A 140 5.73 13.15 -5.80
N VAL A 141 6.02 11.86 -5.85
CA VAL A 141 5.05 10.83 -6.24
C VAL A 141 4.87 9.85 -5.09
N TYR A 142 3.64 9.70 -4.63
CA TYR A 142 3.26 8.73 -3.61
C TYR A 142 2.35 7.67 -4.24
N THR A 143 2.74 6.40 -4.10
CA THR A 143 1.99 5.27 -4.63
C THR A 143 2.27 4.00 -3.82
N ALA A 144 1.61 2.90 -4.19
CA ALA A 144 1.86 1.55 -3.67
C ALA A 144 1.92 0.55 -4.83
N ASP A 145 2.52 -0.60 -4.60
CA ASP A 145 2.64 -1.70 -5.56
C ASP A 145 1.31 -2.48 -5.72
N HIS A 146 0.57 -2.68 -4.64
CA HIS A 146 -0.74 -3.33 -4.59
C HIS A 146 -1.50 -2.89 -3.34
N GLY A 147 -2.77 -3.29 -3.25
CA GLY A 147 -3.60 -3.07 -2.08
C GLY A 147 -3.57 -4.25 -1.09
N GLU A 148 -4.60 -4.35 -0.26
CA GLU A 148 -4.80 -5.37 0.77
C GLU A 148 -6.28 -5.69 0.86
N MET A 149 -6.63 -6.97 0.98
CA MET A 149 -8.03 -7.40 1.08
C MET A 149 -8.66 -7.03 2.43
N ALA A 150 -7.91 -7.09 3.52
CA ALA A 150 -8.29 -6.65 4.87
C ALA A 150 -9.73 -7.01 5.28
N GLY A 151 -10.16 -8.23 4.99
CA GLY A 151 -11.51 -8.74 5.24
C GLY A 151 -12.48 -8.60 4.06
N ALA A 152 -12.18 -7.80 3.04
CA ALA A 152 -13.04 -7.73 1.87
C ALA A 152 -13.19 -9.12 1.23
N HIS A 153 -14.44 -9.47 0.88
CA HIS A 153 -14.80 -10.78 0.36
C HIS A 153 -14.45 -11.96 1.28
N GLY A 154 -14.26 -11.72 2.59
CA GLY A 154 -13.78 -12.73 3.54
C GLY A 154 -12.33 -13.16 3.26
N LEU A 155 -11.58 -12.34 2.55
CA LEU A 155 -10.18 -12.57 2.21
C LEU A 155 -9.27 -11.61 2.98
N ARG A 156 -8.03 -11.99 3.09
CA ARG A 156 -6.94 -11.18 3.68
C ARG A 156 -5.70 -11.27 2.81
N GLN A 157 -4.81 -10.31 2.99
CA GLN A 157 -3.59 -10.15 2.22
C GLN A 157 -3.86 -9.85 0.74
N LYS A 158 -2.86 -10.02 -0.10
CA LYS A 158 -2.86 -9.81 -1.53
C LYS A 158 -2.58 -11.12 -2.24
N GLY A 159 -3.18 -11.33 -3.38
CA GLY A 159 -3.04 -12.59 -4.10
C GLY A 159 -3.52 -12.49 -5.54
N PRO A 160 -3.70 -13.62 -6.22
CA PRO A 160 -4.10 -13.68 -7.62
C PRO A 160 -5.60 -13.37 -7.78
N VAL A 161 -6.06 -12.30 -7.15
CA VAL A 161 -7.43 -11.82 -7.19
C VAL A 161 -7.46 -10.35 -7.63
N THR A 162 -8.36 -10.02 -8.52
CA THR A 162 -8.44 -8.69 -9.15
C THR A 162 -9.52 -7.80 -8.54
N TYR A 163 -9.82 -8.00 -7.26
CA TYR A 163 -10.73 -7.11 -6.55
C TYR A 163 -10.11 -5.71 -6.41
N LYS A 164 -10.97 -4.70 -6.36
CA LYS A 164 -10.55 -3.30 -6.26
C LYS A 164 -9.67 -3.05 -5.02
N GLU A 165 -9.91 -3.76 -3.94
CA GLU A 165 -9.14 -3.67 -2.70
C GLU A 165 -7.68 -4.11 -2.89
N ASN A 166 -7.43 -4.99 -3.84
CA ASN A 166 -6.09 -5.47 -4.19
C ASN A 166 -5.44 -4.66 -5.32
N SER A 167 -6.23 -4.19 -6.30
CA SER A 167 -5.72 -3.59 -7.54
C SER A 167 -5.75 -2.07 -7.56
N ARG A 168 -6.58 -1.40 -6.73
CA ARG A 168 -6.62 0.06 -6.67
C ARG A 168 -5.66 0.56 -5.60
N VAL A 169 -4.64 1.26 -6.05
CA VAL A 169 -3.63 1.88 -5.19
C VAL A 169 -3.72 3.40 -5.29
N PRO A 170 -3.25 4.13 -4.28
CA PRO A 170 -3.14 5.58 -4.39
C PRO A 170 -2.13 5.96 -5.48
N LEU A 171 -2.38 7.05 -6.18
CA LEU A 171 -1.40 7.76 -6.98
C LEU A 171 -1.60 9.25 -6.73
N ILE A 172 -0.68 9.84 -6.00
CA ILE A 172 -0.68 11.26 -5.66
C ILE A 172 0.60 11.86 -6.23
N VAL A 173 0.44 12.95 -6.98
CA VAL A 173 1.57 13.69 -7.56
C VAL A 173 1.51 15.12 -7.07
N SER A 174 2.59 15.60 -6.47
CA SER A 174 2.83 17.00 -6.17
C SER A 174 3.92 17.50 -7.11
N HIS A 175 3.66 18.59 -7.82
CA HIS A 175 4.57 19.20 -8.76
C HIS A 175 4.75 20.67 -8.42
N PRO A 176 5.97 21.21 -8.39
CA PRO A 176 6.22 22.64 -8.04
C PRO A 176 5.36 23.63 -8.82
N ASP A 177 5.26 23.43 -10.14
CA ASP A 177 4.62 24.39 -11.05
C ASP A 177 3.13 24.09 -11.31
N VAL A 178 2.54 23.11 -10.60
CA VAL A 178 1.14 22.71 -10.82
C VAL A 178 0.33 22.93 -9.57
N SER A 179 -0.74 23.72 -9.66
CA SER A 179 -1.67 23.91 -8.55
C SER A 179 -2.29 22.60 -8.11
N GLY A 180 -2.15 22.29 -6.83
CA GLY A 180 -2.68 21.08 -6.21
C GLY A 180 -4.19 21.13 -5.96
N GLY A 181 -4.71 20.12 -5.23
CA GLY A 181 -6.10 20.06 -4.76
C GLY A 181 -7.11 19.58 -5.80
N ARG A 182 -6.67 18.94 -6.89
CA ARG A 182 -7.56 18.40 -7.93
C ARG A 182 -7.47 16.89 -8.04
N THR A 183 -8.55 16.30 -8.53
CA THR A 183 -8.63 14.86 -8.85
C THR A 183 -8.61 14.69 -10.36
N VAL A 184 -7.77 13.78 -10.85
CA VAL A 184 -7.68 13.39 -12.25
C VAL A 184 -8.43 12.08 -12.45
N ASN A 185 -9.51 12.11 -13.24
CA ASN A 185 -10.33 10.93 -13.54
C ASN A 185 -9.82 10.21 -14.80
N LYS A 186 -8.60 9.71 -14.74
CA LYS A 186 -7.99 8.87 -15.77
C LYS A 186 -7.64 7.52 -15.17
N LEU A 187 -7.71 6.48 -15.99
CA LEU A 187 -7.13 5.19 -15.61
C LEU A 187 -5.61 5.29 -15.72
N GLY A 188 -4.94 4.82 -14.68
CA GLY A 188 -3.50 4.68 -14.65
C GLY A 188 -3.11 3.34 -14.06
N SER A 189 -1.91 2.90 -14.36
CA SER A 189 -1.34 1.67 -13.85
C SER A 189 0.11 1.90 -13.40
N ALA A 190 0.70 0.94 -12.68
CA ALA A 190 2.11 1.01 -12.31
C ALA A 190 3.04 1.07 -13.53
N LEU A 191 2.60 0.58 -14.70
CA LEU A 191 3.37 0.66 -15.95
C LEU A 191 3.51 2.10 -16.44
N ASP A 192 2.58 2.97 -16.10
CA ASP A 192 2.54 4.37 -16.53
C ASP A 192 3.49 5.27 -15.72
N LEU A 193 4.01 4.77 -14.59
CA LEU A 193 4.88 5.58 -13.71
C LEU A 193 6.16 6.01 -14.42
N VAL A 194 6.85 5.09 -15.11
CA VAL A 194 8.13 5.42 -15.76
C VAL A 194 7.94 6.46 -16.86
N PRO A 195 7.07 6.28 -17.87
CA PRO A 195 6.86 7.30 -18.90
C PRO A 195 6.35 8.61 -18.30
N THR A 196 5.50 8.58 -17.28
CA THR A 196 4.99 9.78 -16.62
C THR A 196 6.09 10.55 -15.89
N LEU A 197 6.96 9.87 -15.15
CA LEU A 197 8.08 10.51 -14.46
C LEU A 197 9.07 11.14 -15.46
N VAL A 198 9.34 10.45 -16.58
CA VAL A 198 10.16 11.02 -17.64
C VAL A 198 9.47 12.21 -18.29
N GLY A 199 8.18 12.11 -18.60
CA GLY A 199 7.40 13.23 -19.16
C GLY A 199 7.41 14.46 -18.25
N LEU A 200 7.21 14.28 -16.95
CA LEU A 200 7.27 15.37 -15.96
C LEU A 200 8.68 15.97 -15.87
N ALA A 201 9.73 15.13 -15.84
CA ALA A 201 11.10 15.59 -15.67
C ALA A 201 11.70 16.25 -16.93
N THR A 202 11.13 16.01 -18.10
CA THR A 202 11.63 16.50 -19.40
C THR A 202 10.63 17.42 -20.12
N GLU A 203 9.56 17.81 -19.45
CA GLU A 203 8.47 18.61 -20.03
C GLU A 203 7.92 18.00 -21.34
N GLY A 204 7.84 16.66 -21.36
CA GLY A 204 7.36 15.92 -22.52
C GLY A 204 8.31 15.84 -23.73
N THR A 205 9.53 16.32 -23.60
CA THR A 205 10.51 16.34 -24.72
C THR A 205 11.18 14.98 -24.96
N THR A 206 11.08 14.07 -24.00
CA THR A 206 11.66 12.72 -24.08
C THR A 206 10.56 11.67 -23.93
N THR A 207 10.59 10.66 -24.78
CA THR A 207 9.71 9.48 -24.70
C THR A 207 10.48 8.26 -24.19
N THR A 208 9.76 7.30 -23.68
CA THR A 208 10.30 6.01 -23.22
C THR A 208 9.81 4.88 -24.11
N ASP A 209 10.66 3.88 -24.33
CA ASP A 209 10.25 2.62 -24.95
C ASP A 209 9.75 1.65 -23.87
N THR A 210 8.60 1.99 -23.26
CA THR A 210 7.93 1.20 -22.24
C THR A 210 6.46 1.00 -22.60
N PRO A 211 5.81 -0.07 -22.15
CA PRO A 211 4.41 -0.35 -22.49
C PRO A 211 3.41 0.62 -21.82
N GLY A 212 3.85 1.47 -20.89
CA GLY A 212 2.99 2.42 -20.18
C GLY A 212 2.67 3.66 -20.99
N VAL A 213 1.71 4.44 -20.51
CA VAL A 213 1.26 5.71 -21.08
C VAL A 213 1.78 6.85 -20.22
N ASP A 214 2.27 7.91 -20.85
CA ASP A 214 2.62 9.15 -20.16
C ASP A 214 1.34 9.88 -19.71
N LEU A 215 1.16 10.00 -18.40
CA LEU A 215 0.04 10.72 -17.78
C LEU A 215 0.38 12.17 -17.43
N SER A 216 1.59 12.65 -17.71
CA SER A 216 2.02 14.02 -17.38
C SER A 216 1.10 15.09 -17.97
N PRO A 217 0.56 14.99 -19.20
CA PRO A 217 -0.39 15.97 -19.71
C PRO A 217 -1.67 16.07 -18.86
N ALA A 218 -2.20 14.95 -18.43
CA ALA A 218 -3.39 14.93 -17.57
C ALA A 218 -3.11 15.49 -16.16
N LEU A 219 -1.89 15.31 -15.67
CA LEU A 219 -1.45 15.82 -14.37
C LEU A 219 -1.16 17.32 -14.40
N THR A 220 -0.67 17.84 -15.51
CA THR A 220 -0.38 19.28 -15.70
C THR A 220 -1.60 20.08 -16.20
N GLY A 221 -2.68 19.41 -16.60
CA GLY A 221 -3.94 20.05 -17.03
C GLY A 221 -4.01 20.34 -18.53
N GLN A 222 -3.23 19.63 -19.29
CA GLN A 222 -3.23 19.65 -20.76
C GLN A 222 -4.14 18.59 -21.36
#